data_9c24c10e986e190c58d207f491d93fcb
#
_entry.id   9c24c10e986e190c58d207f491d93fcb
#
_cell.length_a   1.000
_cell.length_b   1.000
_cell.length_c   1.000
_cell.angle_alpha   90.00
_cell.angle_beta   90.00
_cell.angle_gamma   90.00
#
_symmetry.space_group_name_H-M   'P 1'
#
loop_
_entity.id
_entity.type
_entity.pdbx_description
1 polymer ?
#
loop_
_entity_poly.entity_id
_entity_poly.type
_entity_poly.pdbx_seq_one_letter_code
_entity_poly.pdbx_strand_id
1 'polypeptide(L)'
;PRAYWEHRIKMCKALGMNTVCLYVFWNIHEQQEGKFDFTGNNDVAAFCRLAQKNGMYVIVRPGPYVCAEWEMGGLPWWLLKKKDIRLREQDPYFMQRVEIFEKEVGKQLAPLTIQNGGPIIMVQVENEYGSYGKDKPYVSAIRDIVRKSGFDKVSLFQCDWSSNFLNNGLDDLTWTMNFGTGANIDQQFKRLGEVRPNAPKMCSEFWSGWFDKWGARHETRPAKDMVEGMDEMLSKGISFS
;
A
#
# COMPACT_ATOMS: atom_id res chain seq x y z
N PRO A 1 18.83 -1.46 -2.11
CA PRO A 1 19.64 -2.63 -2.47
C PRO A 1 19.52 -3.75 -1.44
N ARG A 2 19.47 -5.02 -1.89
CA ARG A 2 19.31 -6.21 -1.04
C ARG A 2 20.33 -6.29 0.10
N ALA A 3 21.54 -5.81 -0.12
CA ALA A 3 22.61 -5.76 0.89
C ALA A 3 22.23 -4.99 2.17
N TYR A 4 21.25 -4.09 2.09
CA TYR A 4 20.83 -3.28 3.24
C TYR A 4 19.48 -3.71 3.85
N TRP A 5 18.76 -4.68 3.28
CA TRP A 5 17.44 -5.06 3.75
C TRP A 5 17.42 -5.48 5.21
N GLU A 6 18.32 -6.37 5.60
CA GLU A 6 18.36 -6.85 6.98
C GLU A 6 18.71 -5.73 7.97
N HIS A 7 19.62 -4.86 7.62
CA HIS A 7 19.97 -3.69 8.43
C HIS A 7 18.72 -2.79 8.63
N ARG A 8 17.98 -2.49 7.56
CA ARG A 8 16.79 -1.63 7.64
C ARG A 8 15.67 -2.28 8.46
N ILE A 9 15.43 -3.57 8.28
CA ILE A 9 14.45 -4.34 9.09
C ILE A 9 14.82 -4.30 10.57
N LYS A 10 16.10 -4.49 10.91
CA LYS A 10 16.58 -4.40 12.29
C LYS A 10 16.44 -2.99 12.88
N MET A 11 16.64 -1.94 12.08
CA MET A 11 16.42 -0.57 12.50
C MET A 11 14.93 -0.28 12.79
N CYS A 12 14.03 -0.75 11.94
CA CYS A 12 12.58 -0.66 12.21
C CYS A 12 12.21 -1.36 13.52
N LYS A 13 12.74 -2.57 13.74
CA LYS A 13 12.53 -3.31 14.98
C LYS A 13 13.08 -2.59 16.21
N ALA A 14 14.25 -1.96 16.10
CA ALA A 14 14.86 -1.18 17.17
C ALA A 14 14.04 0.07 17.56
N LEU A 15 13.25 0.60 16.61
CA LEU A 15 12.27 1.67 16.86
C LEU A 15 10.97 1.17 17.51
N GLY A 16 10.85 -0.14 17.82
CA GLY A 16 9.64 -0.72 18.37
C GLY A 16 8.59 -1.17 17.35
N MET A 17 8.87 -1.06 16.05
CA MET A 17 7.96 -1.51 15.02
C MET A 17 7.91 -3.05 14.97
N ASN A 18 6.74 -3.61 14.67
CA ASN A 18 6.51 -5.04 14.52
C ASN A 18 6.16 -5.44 13.08
N THR A 19 6.00 -4.48 12.20
CA THR A 19 5.55 -4.67 10.83
C THR A 19 6.34 -3.77 9.88
N VAL A 20 6.61 -4.25 8.67
CA VAL A 20 7.17 -3.44 7.58
C VAL A 20 6.17 -3.39 6.43
N CYS A 21 6.08 -2.24 5.76
CA CYS A 21 5.24 -2.05 4.59
C CYS A 21 6.07 -2.25 3.31
N LEU A 22 5.60 -3.08 2.39
CA LEU A 22 6.25 -3.42 1.13
C LEU A 22 5.41 -2.95 -0.05
N TYR A 23 5.91 -1.97 -0.79
CA TYR A 23 5.38 -1.62 -2.11
C TYR A 23 5.90 -2.57 -3.18
N VAL A 24 5.03 -2.96 -4.11
CA VAL A 24 5.40 -3.75 -5.30
C VAL A 24 5.18 -2.88 -6.52
N PHE A 25 6.26 -2.33 -7.06
CA PHE A 25 6.22 -1.40 -8.19
C PHE A 25 6.11 -2.16 -9.50
N TRP A 26 4.97 -2.11 -10.15
CA TRP A 26 4.75 -2.82 -11.42
C TRP A 26 5.81 -2.50 -12.48
N ASN A 27 6.18 -1.22 -12.65
CA ASN A 27 7.18 -0.79 -13.64
C ASN A 27 8.61 -1.30 -13.36
N ILE A 28 8.91 -1.72 -12.12
CA ILE A 28 10.19 -2.37 -11.78
C ILE A 28 10.14 -3.86 -12.13
N HIS A 29 9.03 -4.51 -11.83
CA HIS A 29 8.90 -5.96 -12.00
C HIS A 29 8.55 -6.38 -13.42
N GLU A 30 7.98 -5.48 -14.24
CA GLU A 30 7.66 -5.70 -15.65
C GLU A 30 8.12 -4.51 -16.50
N GLN A 31 9.44 -4.33 -16.64
CA GLN A 31 10.05 -3.26 -17.43
C GLN A 31 9.75 -3.37 -18.92
N GLN A 32 9.51 -4.58 -19.41
CA GLN A 32 9.03 -4.87 -20.75
C GLN A 32 7.79 -5.75 -20.63
N GLU A 33 6.78 -5.44 -21.44
CA GLU A 33 5.52 -6.17 -21.44
C GLU A 33 5.73 -7.69 -21.54
N GLY A 34 5.19 -8.43 -20.57
CA GLY A 34 5.27 -9.87 -20.48
C GLY A 34 6.58 -10.43 -19.94
N LYS A 35 7.54 -9.58 -19.53
CA LYS A 35 8.80 -10.00 -18.96
C LYS A 35 8.89 -9.57 -17.49
N PHE A 36 8.74 -10.54 -16.61
CA PHE A 36 8.72 -10.32 -15.16
C PHE A 36 10.07 -10.61 -14.52
N ASP A 37 10.48 -9.75 -13.58
CA ASP A 37 11.69 -9.91 -12.77
C ASP A 37 11.37 -9.78 -11.28
N PHE A 38 11.51 -10.89 -10.56
CA PHE A 38 11.43 -11.00 -9.11
C PHE A 38 12.72 -11.56 -8.52
N THR A 39 13.87 -11.17 -9.09
CA THR A 39 15.20 -11.68 -8.69
C THR A 39 16.08 -10.58 -8.09
N GLY A 40 17.15 -10.95 -7.42
CA GLY A 40 18.15 -10.01 -6.90
C GLY A 40 17.54 -8.95 -5.98
N ASN A 41 17.61 -7.68 -6.37
CA ASN A 41 17.01 -6.55 -5.64
C ASN A 41 15.47 -6.52 -5.74
N ASN A 42 14.90 -7.22 -6.71
CA ASN A 42 13.46 -7.29 -6.97
C ASN A 42 12.79 -8.52 -6.33
N ASP A 43 13.53 -9.32 -5.55
CA ASP A 43 13.02 -10.53 -4.90
C ASP A 43 12.17 -10.19 -3.66
N VAL A 44 10.93 -9.83 -3.91
CA VAL A 44 9.95 -9.46 -2.87
C VAL A 44 9.67 -10.61 -1.90
N ALA A 45 9.71 -11.86 -2.39
CA ALA A 45 9.50 -13.04 -1.55
C ALA A 45 10.67 -13.23 -0.56
N ALA A 46 11.91 -13.03 -1.02
CA ALA A 46 13.07 -13.07 -0.13
C ALA A 46 13.03 -11.96 0.92
N PHE A 47 12.54 -10.74 0.56
CA PHE A 47 12.34 -9.66 1.52
C PHE A 47 11.33 -10.05 2.61
N CYS A 48 10.18 -10.61 2.25
CA CYS A 48 9.18 -11.07 3.20
C CYS A 48 9.73 -12.16 4.15
N ARG A 49 10.46 -13.15 3.61
CA ARG A 49 11.12 -14.19 4.45
C ARG A 49 12.15 -13.59 5.40
N LEU A 50 12.90 -12.59 4.94
CA LEU A 50 13.88 -11.90 5.78
C LEU A 50 13.20 -11.10 6.91
N ALA A 51 12.08 -10.43 6.62
CA ALA A 51 11.26 -9.78 7.64
C ALA A 51 10.77 -10.80 8.69
N GLN A 52 10.22 -11.93 8.25
CA GLN A 52 9.78 -13.02 9.12
C GLN A 52 10.92 -13.56 9.99
N LYS A 53 12.09 -13.81 9.42
CA LYS A 53 13.30 -14.26 10.15
C LYS A 53 13.68 -13.30 11.27
N ASN A 54 13.44 -12.01 11.08
CA ASN A 54 13.69 -10.97 12.09
C ASN A 54 12.48 -10.73 13.02
N GLY A 55 11.42 -11.55 12.95
CA GLY A 55 10.24 -11.43 13.80
C GLY A 55 9.35 -10.24 13.45
N MET A 56 9.30 -9.84 12.17
CA MET A 56 8.48 -8.75 11.65
C MET A 56 7.36 -9.31 10.75
N TYR A 57 6.19 -8.71 10.85
CA TYR A 57 5.11 -8.90 9.87
C TYR A 57 5.32 -8.02 8.65
N VAL A 58 4.52 -8.28 7.61
CA VAL A 58 4.56 -7.53 6.35
C VAL A 58 3.15 -7.13 5.94
N ILE A 59 2.99 -5.86 5.53
CA ILE A 59 1.84 -5.38 4.78
C ILE A 59 2.29 -5.19 3.33
N VAL A 60 1.54 -5.72 2.37
CA VAL A 60 1.88 -5.64 0.94
C VAL A 60 0.98 -4.63 0.24
N ARG A 61 1.57 -3.78 -0.58
CA ARG A 61 0.87 -2.76 -1.37
C ARG A 61 1.19 -2.96 -2.86
N PRO A 62 0.45 -3.86 -3.56
CA PRO A 62 0.77 -4.25 -4.94
C PRO A 62 0.22 -3.28 -6.00
N GLY A 63 -0.75 -2.47 -5.65
CA GLY A 63 -1.34 -1.49 -6.56
C GLY A 63 -2.67 -1.92 -7.19
N PRO A 64 -2.78 -1.78 -8.55
CA PRO A 64 -1.77 -1.55 -9.61
C PRO A 64 -1.07 -0.19 -9.60
N TYR A 65 -1.72 0.86 -9.10
CA TYR A 65 -1.14 2.16 -8.81
C TYR A 65 -0.77 2.23 -7.33
N VAL A 66 0.46 2.59 -7.00
CA VAL A 66 0.95 2.61 -5.61
C VAL A 66 1.36 3.99 -5.13
N CYS A 67 1.39 5.01 -5.98
CA CYS A 67 1.90 6.35 -5.70
C CYS A 67 3.37 6.33 -5.24
N ALA A 68 3.61 6.36 -3.93
CA ALA A 68 4.90 6.16 -3.26
C ALA A 68 6.02 7.10 -3.75
N GLU A 69 5.66 8.32 -4.24
CA GLU A 69 6.61 9.25 -4.85
C GLU A 69 7.46 8.58 -5.96
N TRP A 70 6.88 7.61 -6.64
CA TRP A 70 7.53 6.83 -7.69
C TRP A 70 7.00 7.19 -9.08
N GLU A 71 7.84 7.01 -10.09
CA GLU A 71 7.52 7.32 -11.49
C GLU A 71 6.19 6.67 -11.91
N MET A 72 5.26 7.47 -12.44
CA MET A 72 3.90 7.08 -12.83
C MET A 72 3.12 6.32 -11.74
N GLY A 73 3.49 6.52 -10.45
CA GLY A 73 2.88 5.76 -9.35
C GLY A 73 3.09 4.25 -9.46
N GLY A 74 4.15 3.82 -10.11
CA GLY A 74 4.50 2.42 -10.34
C GLY A 74 3.93 1.80 -11.61
N LEU A 75 3.11 2.51 -12.38
CA LEU A 75 2.57 1.98 -13.64
C LEU A 75 3.65 1.91 -14.72
N PRO A 76 3.73 0.84 -15.54
CA PRO A 76 4.75 0.72 -16.56
C PRO A 76 4.52 1.68 -17.75
N TRP A 77 5.57 2.31 -18.20
CA TRP A 77 5.56 3.22 -19.34
C TRP A 77 5.02 2.59 -20.65
N TRP A 78 5.24 1.32 -20.86
CA TRP A 78 4.81 0.61 -22.07
C TRP A 78 3.28 0.51 -22.23
N LEU A 79 2.51 0.71 -21.15
CA LEU A 79 1.06 0.85 -21.22
C LEU A 79 0.66 2.00 -22.15
N LEU A 80 1.43 3.09 -22.16
CA LEU A 80 1.17 4.28 -22.98
C LEU A 80 1.40 4.05 -24.49
N LYS A 81 1.96 2.91 -24.89
CA LYS A 81 2.04 2.54 -26.32
C LYS A 81 0.66 2.27 -26.93
N LYS A 82 -0.30 1.85 -26.10
CA LYS A 82 -1.67 1.67 -26.55
C LYS A 82 -2.35 3.03 -26.66
N LYS A 83 -2.69 3.42 -27.89
CA LYS A 83 -3.49 4.62 -28.14
C LYS A 83 -4.79 4.55 -27.36
N ASP A 84 -5.21 5.67 -26.81
CA ASP A 84 -6.49 5.82 -26.09
C ASP A 84 -6.63 4.94 -24.85
N ILE A 85 -5.53 4.47 -24.26
CA ILE A 85 -5.58 3.76 -22.98
C ILE A 85 -6.11 4.68 -21.87
N ARG A 86 -6.98 4.14 -21.04
CA ARG A 86 -7.47 4.80 -19.82
C ARG A 86 -6.92 4.07 -18.60
N LEU A 87 -5.95 4.71 -17.96
CA LEU A 87 -5.31 4.18 -16.76
C LEU A 87 -6.20 4.37 -15.53
N ARG A 88 -6.19 3.40 -14.62
CA ARG A 88 -7.00 3.40 -13.40
C ARG A 88 -8.50 3.54 -13.70
N GLU A 89 -8.94 2.91 -14.77
CA GLU A 89 -10.34 2.79 -15.21
C GLU A 89 -10.60 1.39 -15.74
N GLN A 90 -11.86 1.06 -16.03
CA GLN A 90 -12.24 -0.22 -16.62
C GLN A 90 -11.91 -0.30 -18.11
N ASP A 91 -10.70 0.13 -18.51
CA ASP A 91 -10.19 -0.11 -19.85
C ASP A 91 -9.85 -1.60 -20.00
N PRO A 92 -10.37 -2.31 -21.02
CA PRO A 92 -10.19 -3.75 -21.14
C PRO A 92 -8.73 -4.19 -21.22
N TYR A 93 -7.88 -3.42 -21.90
CA TYR A 93 -6.46 -3.74 -22.00
C TYR A 93 -5.75 -3.48 -20.69
N PHE A 94 -6.00 -2.32 -20.05
CA PHE A 94 -5.43 -2.02 -18.75
C PHE A 94 -5.79 -3.10 -17.73
N MET A 95 -7.07 -3.45 -17.61
CA MET A 95 -7.54 -4.47 -16.65
C MET A 95 -6.95 -5.85 -16.92
N GLN A 96 -6.80 -6.23 -18.21
CA GLN A 96 -6.12 -7.48 -18.58
C GLN A 96 -4.66 -7.49 -18.10
N ARG A 97 -3.94 -6.39 -18.31
CA ARG A 97 -2.54 -6.29 -17.91
C ARG A 97 -2.39 -6.29 -16.39
N VAL A 98 -3.29 -5.60 -15.67
CA VAL A 98 -3.36 -5.66 -14.20
C VAL A 98 -3.56 -7.10 -13.72
N GLU A 99 -4.50 -7.84 -14.30
CA GLU A 99 -4.75 -9.23 -13.90
C GLU A 99 -3.51 -10.12 -14.11
N ILE A 100 -2.79 -9.93 -15.19
CA ILE A 100 -1.55 -10.68 -15.47
C ILE A 100 -0.49 -10.33 -14.43
N PHE A 101 -0.27 -9.05 -14.14
CA PHE A 101 0.71 -8.60 -13.16
C PHE A 101 0.38 -9.10 -11.76
N GLU A 102 -0.86 -8.92 -11.31
CA GLU A 102 -1.27 -9.37 -9.97
C GLU A 102 -1.15 -10.89 -9.80
N LYS A 103 -1.39 -11.68 -10.84
CA LYS A 103 -1.13 -13.12 -10.82
C LYS A 103 0.35 -13.45 -10.62
N GLU A 104 1.26 -12.71 -11.26
CA GLU A 104 2.71 -12.90 -11.05
C GLU A 104 3.13 -12.50 -9.63
N VAL A 105 2.59 -11.40 -9.09
CA VAL A 105 2.77 -11.02 -7.67
C VAL A 105 2.24 -12.12 -6.75
N GLY A 106 1.05 -12.64 -7.03
CA GLY A 106 0.43 -13.72 -6.27
C GLY A 106 1.27 -14.99 -6.23
N LYS A 107 1.90 -15.38 -7.35
CA LYS A 107 2.84 -16.52 -7.37
C LYS A 107 4.00 -16.35 -6.39
N GLN A 108 4.47 -15.12 -6.20
CA GLN A 108 5.59 -14.83 -5.30
C GLN A 108 5.14 -14.74 -3.84
N LEU A 109 4.01 -14.10 -3.56
CA LEU A 109 3.66 -13.65 -2.22
C LEU A 109 2.48 -14.39 -1.58
N ALA A 110 1.55 -14.98 -2.33
CA ALA A 110 0.44 -15.72 -1.74
C ALA A 110 0.88 -16.89 -0.83
N PRO A 111 1.95 -17.64 -1.14
CA PRO A 111 2.46 -18.66 -0.22
C PRO A 111 3.00 -18.11 1.10
N LEU A 112 3.22 -16.81 1.19
CA LEU A 112 3.79 -16.11 2.36
C LEU A 112 2.75 -15.33 3.18
N THR A 113 1.48 -15.54 2.92
CA THR A 113 0.39 -14.98 3.74
C THR A 113 0.34 -15.66 5.11
N ILE A 114 -0.20 -14.96 6.10
CA ILE A 114 -0.28 -15.45 7.49
C ILE A 114 -1.02 -16.79 7.59
N GLN A 115 -2.04 -17.01 6.77
CA GLN A 115 -2.80 -18.26 6.70
C GLN A 115 -1.95 -19.44 6.22
N ASN A 116 -0.88 -19.17 5.51
CA ASN A 116 0.09 -20.16 5.01
C ASN A 116 1.37 -20.22 5.88
N GLY A 117 1.35 -19.58 7.06
CA GLY A 117 2.49 -19.54 7.99
C GLY A 117 3.55 -18.48 7.64
N GLY A 118 3.29 -17.58 6.69
CA GLY A 118 4.17 -16.48 6.31
C GLY A 118 3.93 -15.20 7.12
N PRO A 119 4.67 -14.13 6.84
CA PRO A 119 4.60 -12.88 7.59
C PRO A 119 3.55 -11.90 7.07
N ILE A 120 2.95 -12.12 5.90
CA ILE A 120 2.04 -11.16 5.26
C ILE A 120 0.68 -11.20 5.96
N ILE A 121 0.32 -10.08 6.61
CA ILE A 121 -0.92 -9.95 7.39
C ILE A 121 -2.02 -9.16 6.67
N MET A 122 -1.66 -8.26 5.77
CA MET A 122 -2.61 -7.44 5.02
C MET A 122 -2.11 -7.17 3.59
N VAL A 123 -3.05 -7.00 2.65
CA VAL A 123 -2.77 -6.62 1.26
C VAL A 123 -3.68 -5.47 0.85
N GLN A 124 -3.10 -4.42 0.26
CA GLN A 124 -3.84 -3.24 -0.21
C GLN A 124 -4.48 -3.49 -1.57
N VAL A 125 -5.64 -2.87 -1.76
CA VAL A 125 -6.35 -2.79 -3.04
C VAL A 125 -6.29 -1.36 -3.53
N GLU A 126 -5.64 -1.10 -4.67
CA GLU A 126 -5.44 0.23 -5.25
C GLU A 126 -4.69 1.18 -4.30
N ASN A 127 -4.66 2.47 -4.57
CA ASN A 127 -4.11 3.48 -3.66
C ASN A 127 -4.82 4.81 -3.82
N GLU A 128 -5.42 5.30 -2.74
CA GLU A 128 -6.10 6.61 -2.67
C GLU A 128 -7.00 6.89 -3.88
N TYR A 129 -7.73 5.87 -4.33
CA TYR A 129 -8.53 5.97 -5.54
C TYR A 129 -9.63 7.05 -5.44
N GLY A 130 -10.14 7.31 -4.26
CA GLY A 130 -11.12 8.37 -4.03
C GLY A 130 -10.60 9.78 -4.27
N SER A 131 -9.28 9.96 -4.23
CA SER A 131 -8.60 11.21 -4.63
C SER A 131 -8.43 11.33 -6.15
N TYR A 132 -8.52 10.21 -6.87
CA TYR A 132 -8.38 10.15 -8.33
C TYR A 132 -9.72 10.06 -9.05
N GLY A 133 -10.64 9.21 -8.59
CA GLY A 133 -11.89 8.91 -9.27
C GLY A 133 -13.02 8.45 -8.37
N LYS A 134 -14.15 8.12 -8.98
CA LYS A 134 -15.36 7.66 -8.29
C LYS A 134 -15.92 6.36 -8.86
N ASP A 135 -15.11 5.61 -9.62
CA ASP A 135 -15.52 4.34 -10.24
C ASP A 135 -15.41 3.18 -9.25
N LYS A 136 -16.41 3.04 -8.36
CA LYS A 136 -16.50 1.91 -7.42
C LYS A 136 -16.46 0.54 -8.10
N PRO A 137 -17.10 0.30 -9.27
CA PRO A 137 -16.92 -0.91 -10.05
C PRO A 137 -15.47 -1.24 -10.43
N TYR A 138 -14.67 -0.22 -10.80
CA TYR A 138 -13.23 -0.41 -11.05
C TYR A 138 -12.52 -0.93 -9.79
N VAL A 139 -12.69 -0.28 -8.66
CA VAL A 139 -12.06 -0.71 -7.40
C VAL A 139 -12.50 -2.11 -7.00
N SER A 140 -13.78 -2.44 -7.22
CA SER A 140 -14.31 -3.80 -7.00
C SER A 140 -13.61 -4.83 -7.89
N ALA A 141 -13.39 -4.50 -9.16
CA ALA A 141 -12.68 -5.37 -10.10
C ALA A 141 -11.21 -5.59 -9.68
N ILE A 142 -10.52 -4.54 -9.21
CA ILE A 142 -9.14 -4.67 -8.68
C ILE A 142 -9.13 -5.59 -7.45
N ARG A 143 -10.04 -5.39 -6.49
CA ARG A 143 -10.18 -6.29 -5.32
C ARG A 143 -10.35 -7.75 -5.75
N ASP A 144 -11.19 -8.02 -6.74
CA ASP A 144 -11.48 -9.36 -7.21
C ASP A 144 -10.27 -9.99 -7.92
N ILE A 145 -9.50 -9.20 -8.65
CA ILE A 145 -8.21 -9.61 -9.23
C ILE A 145 -7.22 -9.98 -8.13
N VAL A 146 -7.05 -9.13 -7.12
CA VAL A 146 -6.16 -9.40 -5.98
C VAL A 146 -6.55 -10.71 -5.28
N ARG A 147 -7.85 -10.92 -5.00
CA ARG A 147 -8.34 -12.19 -4.42
C ARG A 147 -8.02 -13.39 -5.29
N LYS A 148 -8.32 -13.32 -6.59
CA LYS A 148 -8.05 -14.40 -7.57
C LYS A 148 -6.56 -14.69 -7.73
N SER A 149 -5.71 -13.75 -7.37
CA SER A 149 -4.25 -13.91 -7.41
C SER A 149 -3.68 -14.66 -6.20
N GLY A 150 -4.54 -15.13 -5.29
CA GLY A 150 -4.16 -15.95 -4.13
C GLY A 150 -4.23 -15.22 -2.79
N PHE A 151 -4.79 -14.01 -2.76
CA PHE A 151 -4.96 -13.22 -1.53
C PHE A 151 -6.40 -13.24 -0.99
N ASP A 152 -7.15 -14.31 -1.27
CA ASP A 152 -8.56 -14.47 -0.89
C ASP A 152 -8.79 -14.66 0.62
N LYS A 153 -7.78 -15.14 1.35
CA LYS A 153 -7.87 -15.43 2.79
C LYS A 153 -7.17 -14.43 3.70
N VAL A 154 -6.33 -13.55 3.15
CA VAL A 154 -5.65 -12.51 3.91
C VAL A 154 -6.53 -11.27 4.01
N SER A 155 -6.38 -10.48 5.06
CA SER A 155 -7.10 -9.20 5.19
C SER A 155 -6.76 -8.25 4.06
N LEU A 156 -7.77 -7.78 3.34
CA LEU A 156 -7.62 -6.72 2.33
C LEU A 156 -8.02 -5.37 2.89
N PHE A 157 -7.36 -4.31 2.45
CA PHE A 157 -7.66 -2.94 2.87
C PHE A 157 -7.57 -1.94 1.72
N GLN A 158 -8.24 -0.82 1.90
CA GLN A 158 -8.11 0.39 1.08
C GLN A 158 -7.57 1.51 1.94
N CYS A 159 -6.70 2.35 1.38
CA CYS A 159 -6.31 3.60 2.01
C CYS A 159 -6.87 4.79 1.23
N ASP A 160 -7.20 5.85 1.94
CA ASP A 160 -7.60 7.13 1.34
C ASP A 160 -7.64 8.24 2.41
N TRP A 161 -7.94 9.46 1.98
CA TRP A 161 -8.36 10.53 2.88
C TRP A 161 -9.74 10.21 3.44
N SER A 162 -9.99 10.58 4.69
CA SER A 162 -11.23 10.21 5.40
C SER A 162 -12.52 10.60 4.68
N SER A 163 -12.50 11.69 3.89
CA SER A 163 -13.65 12.18 3.12
C SER A 163 -13.95 11.36 1.86
N ASN A 164 -13.01 10.59 1.35
CA ASN A 164 -13.08 9.99 0.02
C ASN A 164 -13.70 8.58 0.00
N PHE A 165 -13.75 7.89 1.12
CA PHE A 165 -14.31 6.54 1.20
C PHE A 165 -15.79 6.44 0.82
N LEU A 166 -16.56 7.50 0.98
CA LEU A 166 -17.97 7.52 0.61
C LEU A 166 -18.22 7.35 -0.90
N ASN A 167 -17.20 7.63 -1.72
CA ASN A 167 -17.30 7.54 -3.18
C ASN A 167 -17.03 6.14 -3.72
N ASN A 168 -16.09 5.40 -3.10
CA ASN A 168 -15.62 4.12 -3.65
C ASN A 168 -15.18 3.10 -2.59
N GLY A 169 -15.39 3.38 -1.31
CA GLY A 169 -15.08 2.43 -0.25
C GLY A 169 -15.89 1.14 -0.40
N LEU A 170 -15.23 0.00 -0.33
CA LEU A 170 -15.85 -1.32 -0.38
C LEU A 170 -16.12 -1.80 1.04
N ASP A 171 -17.34 -2.29 1.28
CA ASP A 171 -17.79 -2.64 2.64
C ASP A 171 -17.08 -3.88 3.21
N ASP A 172 -16.56 -4.73 2.36
CA ASP A 172 -15.83 -5.95 2.70
C ASP A 172 -14.33 -5.74 2.87
N LEU A 173 -13.84 -4.49 2.77
CA LEU A 173 -12.44 -4.13 3.02
C LEU A 173 -12.30 -3.32 4.32
N THR A 174 -11.12 -3.37 4.92
CA THR A 174 -10.74 -2.44 5.98
C THR A 174 -10.43 -1.06 5.36
N TRP A 175 -11.00 0.00 5.91
CA TRP A 175 -10.69 1.36 5.48
C TRP A 175 -9.63 1.96 6.39
N THR A 176 -8.53 2.41 5.80
CA THR A 176 -7.41 3.00 6.53
C THR A 176 -7.19 4.43 6.08
N MET A 177 -6.82 5.30 7.01
CA MET A 177 -6.65 6.73 6.75
C MET A 177 -5.20 7.06 6.45
N ASN A 178 -4.96 8.05 5.60
CA ASN A 178 -3.63 8.61 5.32
C ASN A 178 -3.60 10.06 5.83
N PHE A 179 -2.63 10.40 6.66
CA PHE A 179 -2.42 11.76 7.16
C PHE A 179 -1.01 11.94 7.72
N GLY A 180 -0.59 13.18 7.90
CA GLY A 180 0.74 13.51 8.41
C GLY A 180 0.74 13.97 9.86
N THR A 181 1.94 14.27 10.35
CA THR A 181 2.16 14.87 11.66
C THR A 181 1.40 16.19 11.81
N GLY A 182 0.83 16.42 13.00
CA GLY A 182 0.00 17.61 13.29
C GLY A 182 -1.45 17.51 12.80
N ALA A 183 -1.88 16.41 12.18
CA ALA A 183 -3.27 16.18 11.86
C ALA A 183 -4.12 16.03 13.14
N ASN A 184 -5.36 16.49 13.10
CA ASN A 184 -6.33 16.19 14.15
C ASN A 184 -6.81 14.74 13.99
N ILE A 185 -6.24 13.83 14.78
CA ILE A 185 -6.45 12.39 14.68
C ILE A 185 -7.93 12.02 14.90
N ASP A 186 -8.59 12.64 15.86
CA ASP A 186 -10.01 12.37 16.13
C ASP A 186 -10.88 12.73 14.92
N GLN A 187 -10.57 13.84 14.26
CA GLN A 187 -11.29 14.26 13.06
C GLN A 187 -11.06 13.29 11.88
N GLN A 188 -9.85 12.73 11.73
CA GLN A 188 -9.56 11.74 10.69
C GLN A 188 -10.44 10.49 10.82
N PHE A 189 -10.71 10.05 12.05
CA PHE A 189 -11.51 8.84 12.30
C PHE A 189 -12.99 9.12 12.62
N LYS A 190 -13.39 10.38 12.75
CA LYS A 190 -14.77 10.73 13.06
C LYS A 190 -15.76 10.14 12.04
N ARG A 191 -15.50 10.35 10.76
CA ARG A 191 -16.39 9.85 9.70
C ARG A 191 -16.41 8.34 9.62
N LEU A 192 -15.26 7.68 9.84
CA LEU A 192 -15.22 6.22 9.94
C LEU A 192 -16.13 5.73 11.08
N GLY A 193 -16.03 6.34 12.25
CA GLY A 193 -16.87 6.00 13.40
C GLY A 193 -18.36 6.19 13.17
N GLU A 194 -18.76 7.20 12.39
CA GLU A 194 -20.17 7.46 12.02
C GLU A 194 -20.72 6.40 11.06
N VAL A 195 -19.91 5.99 10.07
CA VAL A 195 -20.35 5.09 8.99
C VAL A 195 -20.09 3.62 9.35
N ARG A 196 -19.03 3.34 10.08
CA ARG A 196 -18.57 1.99 10.45
C ARG A 196 -18.08 1.98 11.91
N PRO A 197 -18.98 2.08 12.91
CA PRO A 197 -18.62 2.30 14.32
C PRO A 197 -17.72 1.24 14.93
N ASN A 198 -17.75 0.01 14.41
CA ASN A 198 -16.94 -1.11 14.90
C ASN A 198 -15.72 -1.40 14.01
N ALA A 199 -15.41 -0.54 13.04
CA ALA A 199 -14.25 -0.75 12.18
C ALA A 199 -12.94 -0.56 12.95
N PRO A 200 -11.92 -1.39 12.70
CA PRO A 200 -10.58 -1.14 13.24
C PRO A 200 -10.05 0.20 12.72
N LYS A 201 -9.34 0.92 13.58
CA LYS A 201 -8.74 2.20 13.23
C LYS A 201 -7.28 1.98 12.86
N MET A 202 -6.90 2.40 11.66
CA MET A 202 -5.52 2.32 11.17
C MET A 202 -5.18 3.54 10.30
N CYS A 203 -4.01 4.11 10.54
CA CYS A 203 -3.33 5.03 9.63
C CYS A 203 -2.35 4.21 8.79
N SER A 204 -2.57 4.12 7.49
CA SER A 204 -1.74 3.32 6.59
C SER A 204 -0.60 4.10 5.94
N GLU A 205 -0.60 5.42 6.09
CA GLU A 205 0.51 6.30 5.77
C GLU A 205 0.54 7.43 6.79
N PHE A 206 1.57 7.43 7.64
CA PHE A 206 1.80 8.53 8.58
C PHE A 206 2.99 9.36 8.11
N TRP A 207 2.71 10.49 7.47
CA TRP A 207 3.73 11.30 6.80
C TRP A 207 4.56 12.12 7.80
N SER A 208 5.87 11.86 7.80
CA SER A 208 6.85 12.58 8.63
C SER A 208 7.34 13.89 8.02
N GLY A 209 6.93 14.23 6.81
CA GLY A 209 7.35 15.41 6.06
C GLY A 209 6.39 15.73 4.93
N TRP A 210 6.86 16.52 3.97
CA TRP A 210 6.14 16.84 2.75
C TRP A 210 7.12 16.98 1.59
N PHE A 211 6.58 17.13 0.39
CA PHE A 211 7.37 17.28 -0.84
C PHE A 211 8.17 18.56 -0.85
N ASP A 212 9.44 18.47 -1.27
CA ASP A 212 10.19 19.63 -1.71
C ASP A 212 9.64 20.15 -3.05
N LYS A 213 9.67 21.46 -3.23
CA LYS A 213 9.25 22.12 -4.46
C LYS A 213 10.43 22.82 -5.09
N TRP A 214 10.50 22.79 -6.42
CA TRP A 214 11.51 23.52 -7.17
C TRP A 214 11.54 25.01 -6.79
N GLY A 215 12.72 25.52 -6.44
CA GLY A 215 12.91 26.90 -6.04
C GLY A 215 12.36 27.30 -4.68
N ALA A 216 11.76 26.38 -3.93
CA ALA A 216 11.28 26.60 -2.57
C ALA A 216 12.33 26.19 -1.53
N ARG A 217 12.09 26.58 -0.28
CA ARG A 217 12.88 26.12 0.86
C ARG A 217 12.62 24.64 1.10
N HIS A 218 13.67 23.89 1.44
CA HIS A 218 13.57 22.47 1.82
C HIS A 218 12.61 22.26 3.01
N GLU A 219 11.69 21.32 2.85
CA GLU A 219 10.71 20.95 3.88
C GLU A 219 11.39 20.08 4.95
N THR A 220 11.25 20.50 6.20
CA THR A 220 11.80 19.76 7.36
C THR A 220 10.78 19.69 8.47
N ARG A 221 10.81 18.61 9.23
CA ARG A 221 10.00 18.44 10.43
C ARG A 221 10.83 17.90 11.59
N PRO A 222 10.60 18.38 12.82
CA PRO A 222 11.24 17.83 14.01
C PRO A 222 10.85 16.35 14.21
N ALA A 223 11.81 15.51 14.61
CA ALA A 223 11.53 14.12 14.97
C ALA A 223 10.48 14.01 16.12
N LYS A 224 10.41 15.02 16.96
CA LYS A 224 9.43 15.11 18.05
C LYS A 224 7.99 15.03 17.54
N ASP A 225 7.67 15.69 16.44
CA ASP A 225 6.31 15.69 15.88
C ASP A 225 5.87 14.28 15.47
N MET A 226 6.81 13.47 14.98
CA MET A 226 6.56 12.06 14.66
C MET A 226 6.26 11.24 15.92
N VAL A 227 7.10 11.38 16.95
CA VAL A 227 6.94 10.65 18.21
C VAL A 227 5.62 11.00 18.87
N GLU A 228 5.30 12.29 18.99
CA GLU A 228 4.03 12.75 19.59
C GLU A 228 2.81 12.22 18.81
N GLY A 229 2.85 12.24 17.48
CA GLY A 229 1.76 11.69 16.68
C GLY A 229 1.60 10.18 16.82
N MET A 230 2.70 9.43 16.90
CA MET A 230 2.66 7.98 17.16
C MET A 230 2.12 7.67 18.54
N ASP A 231 2.57 8.37 19.58
CA ASP A 231 2.08 8.21 20.95
C ASP A 231 0.59 8.54 21.07
N GLU A 232 0.12 9.59 20.39
CA GLU A 232 -1.29 9.93 20.36
C GLU A 232 -2.11 8.82 19.68
N MET A 233 -1.68 8.30 18.52
CA MET A 233 -2.36 7.20 17.85
C MET A 233 -2.43 5.95 18.73
N LEU A 234 -1.31 5.55 19.35
CA LEU A 234 -1.26 4.40 20.24
C LEU A 234 -2.20 4.58 21.44
N SER A 235 -2.22 5.76 22.07
CA SER A 235 -3.11 6.05 23.20
C SER A 235 -4.60 5.94 22.85
N LYS A 236 -4.94 6.11 21.59
CA LYS A 236 -6.29 5.99 21.04
C LYS A 236 -6.59 4.61 20.43
N GLY A 237 -5.68 3.65 20.55
CA GLY A 237 -5.83 2.30 20.01
C GLY A 237 -5.80 2.25 18.48
N ILE A 238 -5.07 3.18 17.84
CA ILE A 238 -4.94 3.27 16.38
C ILE A 238 -3.63 2.60 15.97
N SER A 239 -3.70 1.66 15.01
CA SER A 239 -2.54 1.11 14.33
C SER A 239 -2.03 2.07 13.24
N PHE A 240 -0.72 2.05 12.94
CA PHE A 240 -0.14 2.91 11.90
C PHE A 240 1.04 2.24 11.19
N SER A 241 1.34 2.74 9.98
CA SER A 241 2.50 2.36 9.18
C SER A 241 3.07 3.56 8.37
#